data_665071265dac017b2c25a6913f62d2b5
#
_entry.id   665071265dac017b2c25a6913f62d2b5
#
_cell.length_a   1.000
_cell.length_b   1.000
_cell.length_c   1.000
_cell.angle_alpha   90.00
_cell.angle_beta   90.00
_cell.angle_gamma   90.00
#
_symmetry.space_group_name_H-M   'P 1'
#
loop_
_entity.id
_entity.type
_entity.pdbx_description
1 polymer ?
#
loop_
_entity_poly.entity_id
_entity_poly.type
_entity_poly.pdbx_seq_one_letter_code
_entity_poly.pdbx_strand_id
1 'polypeptide(L)'
;MHPDASRLIAESGGFATTRQLLTVMSRVQLDVQVKNGGLVRVWRGVYTAEQPNLLGRLAALDILIGQPAVACLGTAAALYGFDTEDTTAVHVLDPGVRMRPTVGLMVHQRTGARLQRVSGRLSTAPAWTAVEVARQLSRPRALATLDAALHSMQCSRNEIEVAVDEQRGRRGIVAVRELLPLADGRAESPMESEARLVMIDYGLPRPELQYPIYGANGEVWRVDFAWPEARVVAEYESFEWHSGVTDMLRDKSRWGGIQEVGWTIVPIVAKDVRRQPARLAERLNGHLRRARQAS
;
A
#
# COMPACT_ATOMS: atom_id res chain seq x y z
N MET A 1 19.33 28.62 5.34
CA MET A 1 19.81 28.23 3.99
C MET A 1 20.54 29.39 3.33
N HIS A 2 21.55 29.12 2.48
CA HIS A 2 22.31 30.15 1.74
C HIS A 2 21.38 30.83 0.67
N PRO A 3 21.22 32.14 0.62
CA PRO A 3 20.23 32.80 -0.26
C PRO A 3 20.39 32.46 -1.75
N ASP A 4 21.64 32.46 -2.25
CA ASP A 4 21.90 32.14 -3.67
C ASP A 4 21.65 30.65 -3.99
N ALA A 5 21.86 29.77 -3.02
CA ALA A 5 21.50 28.35 -3.19
C ALA A 5 19.98 28.16 -3.25
N SER A 6 19.22 28.91 -2.44
CA SER A 6 17.75 28.88 -2.50
C SER A 6 17.25 29.28 -3.87
N ARG A 7 17.77 30.40 -4.40
CA ARG A 7 17.41 30.92 -5.72
C ARG A 7 17.75 29.90 -6.82
N LEU A 8 18.97 29.39 -6.80
CA LEU A 8 19.45 28.39 -7.77
C LEU A 8 18.58 27.14 -7.78
N ILE A 9 18.20 26.61 -6.60
CA ILE A 9 17.33 25.45 -6.47
C ILE A 9 15.93 25.75 -7.05
N ALA A 10 15.35 26.91 -6.73
CA ALA A 10 14.05 27.32 -7.25
C ALA A 10 14.07 27.43 -8.78
N GLU A 11 15.09 28.08 -9.35
CA GLU A 11 15.27 28.24 -10.79
C GLU A 11 15.56 26.91 -11.52
N SER A 12 16.09 25.91 -10.80
CA SER A 12 16.42 24.57 -11.32
C SER A 12 15.33 23.52 -11.06
N GLY A 13 14.08 23.93 -10.86
CA GLY A 13 12.96 23.01 -10.68
C GLY A 13 12.94 22.29 -9.32
N GLY A 14 13.49 22.91 -8.28
CA GLY A 14 13.47 22.39 -6.90
C GLY A 14 14.68 21.56 -6.52
N PHE A 15 15.61 21.29 -7.44
CA PHE A 15 16.81 20.47 -7.20
C PHE A 15 18.05 21.11 -7.81
N ALA A 16 19.20 20.91 -7.17
CA ALA A 16 20.48 21.35 -7.71
C ALA A 16 21.55 20.26 -7.53
N THR A 17 22.40 20.13 -8.52
CA THR A 17 23.58 19.24 -8.46
C THR A 17 24.71 19.86 -7.64
N THR A 18 25.64 19.03 -7.14
CA THR A 18 26.88 19.53 -6.53
C THR A 18 27.58 20.57 -7.43
N ARG A 19 27.65 20.31 -8.73
CA ARG A 19 28.31 21.22 -9.68
C ARG A 19 27.66 22.60 -9.70
N GLN A 20 26.34 22.64 -9.77
CA GLN A 20 25.58 23.90 -9.73
C GLN A 20 25.76 24.65 -8.41
N LEU A 21 25.65 23.95 -7.25
CA LEU A 21 25.80 24.59 -5.94
C LEU A 21 27.22 25.16 -5.74
N LEU A 22 28.25 24.51 -6.27
CA LEU A 22 29.61 25.01 -6.16
C LEU A 22 29.88 26.26 -7.03
N THR A 23 28.93 26.73 -7.84
CA THR A 23 29.04 28.04 -8.50
C THR A 23 28.66 29.21 -7.58
N VAL A 24 27.90 28.94 -6.50
CA VAL A 24 27.38 29.94 -5.58
C VAL A 24 27.87 29.79 -4.14
N MET A 25 28.54 28.69 -3.80
CA MET A 25 29.11 28.45 -2.48
C MET A 25 30.35 27.53 -2.55
N SER A 26 31.19 27.58 -1.51
CA SER A 26 32.31 26.67 -1.37
C SER A 26 31.88 25.26 -0.93
N ARG A 27 32.75 24.28 -1.10
CA ARG A 27 32.51 22.90 -0.62
C ARG A 27 32.25 22.85 0.86
N VAL A 28 33.00 23.59 1.67
CA VAL A 28 32.85 23.66 3.11
C VAL A 28 31.46 24.21 3.49
N GLN A 29 31.02 25.28 2.81
CA GLN A 29 29.68 25.86 3.02
C GLN A 29 28.59 24.84 2.66
N LEU A 30 28.71 24.10 1.55
CA LEU A 30 27.75 23.06 1.18
C LEU A 30 27.64 21.97 2.25
N ASP A 31 28.79 21.49 2.76
CA ASP A 31 28.80 20.47 3.79
C ASP A 31 28.19 20.97 5.11
N VAL A 32 28.41 22.24 5.47
CA VAL A 32 27.78 22.90 6.63
C VAL A 32 26.27 23.04 6.42
N GLN A 33 25.81 23.46 5.23
CA GLN A 33 24.38 23.58 4.94
C GLN A 33 23.67 22.22 5.05
N VAL A 34 24.27 21.14 4.57
CA VAL A 34 23.70 19.78 4.71
C VAL A 34 23.69 19.34 6.17
N LYS A 35 24.78 19.56 6.91
CA LYS A 35 24.88 19.18 8.33
C LYS A 35 23.85 19.90 9.21
N ASN A 36 23.60 21.18 8.92
CA ASN A 36 22.67 22.03 9.69
C ASN A 36 21.22 21.94 9.18
N GLY A 37 20.91 21.06 8.22
CA GLY A 37 19.56 20.90 7.67
C GLY A 37 19.09 22.05 6.76
N GLY A 38 20.00 23.00 6.38
CA GLY A 38 19.69 24.06 5.42
C GLY A 38 19.57 23.55 3.98
N LEU A 39 20.15 22.40 3.69
CA LEU A 39 20.00 21.64 2.45
C LEU A 39 19.81 20.16 2.75
N VAL A 40 18.93 19.51 2.02
CA VAL A 40 18.69 18.06 2.07
C VAL A 40 19.41 17.39 0.89
N ARG A 41 20.28 16.43 1.18
CA ARG A 41 20.88 15.60 0.13
C ARG A 41 19.95 14.44 -0.20
N VAL A 42 19.22 14.56 -1.33
CA VAL A 42 18.29 13.52 -1.81
C VAL A 42 19.04 12.27 -2.29
N TRP A 43 19.99 12.49 -3.17
CA TRP A 43 20.93 11.47 -3.67
C TRP A 43 22.35 12.01 -3.62
N ARG A 44 23.33 11.12 -3.79
CA ARG A 44 24.73 11.56 -3.86
C ARG A 44 24.93 12.54 -5.02
N GLY A 45 25.13 13.81 -4.70
CA GLY A 45 25.38 14.86 -5.71
C GLY A 45 24.13 15.63 -6.16
N VAL A 46 22.94 15.34 -5.60
CA VAL A 46 21.70 16.08 -5.84
C VAL A 46 21.07 16.51 -4.52
N TYR A 47 20.70 17.78 -4.43
CA TYR A 47 20.24 18.45 -3.23
C TYR A 47 18.94 19.23 -3.49
N THR A 48 18.17 19.44 -2.43
CA THR A 48 16.95 20.25 -2.40
C THR A 48 16.88 21.08 -1.10
N ALA A 49 15.93 21.98 -1.00
CA ALA A 49 15.69 22.79 0.20
C ALA A 49 14.93 22.01 1.29
N GLU A 50 14.01 21.13 0.90
CA GLU A 50 13.08 20.44 1.79
C GLU A 50 13.10 18.95 1.52
N GLN A 51 12.58 18.15 2.48
CA GLN A 51 12.43 16.70 2.30
C GLN A 51 11.48 16.40 1.13
N PRO A 52 11.96 15.74 0.06
CA PRO A 52 11.13 15.46 -1.09
C PRO A 52 10.22 14.26 -0.82
N ASN A 53 9.00 14.33 -1.35
CA ASN A 53 8.12 13.17 -1.47
C ASN A 53 8.66 12.18 -2.52
N LEU A 54 7.91 11.09 -2.76
CA LEU A 54 8.30 10.05 -3.73
C LEU A 54 8.56 10.61 -5.13
N LEU A 55 7.68 11.47 -5.64
CA LEU A 55 7.84 12.09 -6.97
C LEU A 55 9.08 12.98 -7.02
N GLY A 56 9.35 13.74 -5.97
CA GLY A 56 10.56 14.55 -5.84
C GLY A 56 11.83 13.70 -5.79
N ARG A 57 11.81 12.56 -5.09
CA ARG A 57 12.95 11.61 -5.07
C ARG A 57 13.22 11.02 -6.46
N LEU A 58 12.18 10.70 -7.22
CA LEU A 58 12.30 10.24 -8.61
C LEU A 58 12.82 11.35 -9.53
N ALA A 59 12.33 12.59 -9.40
CA ALA A 59 12.83 13.74 -10.17
C ALA A 59 14.32 14.00 -9.91
N ALA A 60 14.74 13.97 -8.65
CA ALA A 60 16.15 14.07 -8.28
C ALA A 60 17.00 12.91 -8.87
N LEU A 61 16.41 11.71 -8.99
CA LEU A 61 17.08 10.57 -9.60
C LEU A 61 17.26 10.77 -11.11
N ASP A 62 16.27 11.33 -11.80
CA ASP A 62 16.36 11.67 -13.23
C ASP A 62 17.55 12.60 -13.52
N ILE A 63 17.74 13.61 -12.66
CA ILE A 63 18.90 14.52 -12.76
C ILE A 63 20.21 13.74 -12.60
N LEU A 64 20.25 12.79 -11.68
CA LEU A 64 21.45 11.98 -11.41
C LEU A 64 21.82 11.08 -12.59
N ILE A 65 20.82 10.45 -13.23
CA ILE A 65 21.02 9.48 -14.32
C ILE A 65 20.96 10.10 -15.72
N GLY A 66 20.48 11.35 -15.83
CA GLY A 66 20.35 12.09 -17.09
C GLY A 66 19.16 11.66 -17.97
N GLN A 67 18.25 10.87 -17.44
CA GLN A 67 17.05 10.40 -18.14
C GLN A 67 15.94 10.03 -17.13
N PRO A 68 14.65 9.93 -17.55
CA PRO A 68 13.58 9.52 -16.67
C PRO A 68 13.78 8.10 -16.13
N ALA A 69 13.81 7.95 -14.81
CA ALA A 69 13.82 6.66 -14.14
C ALA A 69 12.46 5.96 -14.31
N VAL A 70 12.48 4.65 -14.54
CA VAL A 70 11.28 3.82 -14.64
C VAL A 70 11.00 3.21 -13.28
N ALA A 71 9.90 3.60 -12.64
CA ALA A 71 9.49 3.04 -11.35
C ALA A 71 9.05 1.58 -11.48
N CYS A 72 9.35 0.75 -10.48
CA CYS A 72 8.91 -0.64 -10.39
C CYS A 72 8.62 -1.06 -8.96
N LEU A 73 8.09 -2.25 -8.76
CA LEU A 73 7.80 -2.82 -7.44
C LEU A 73 7.03 -1.85 -6.53
N GLY A 74 7.44 -1.71 -5.24
CA GLY A 74 6.76 -0.87 -4.27
C GLY A 74 6.67 0.60 -4.68
N THR A 75 7.68 1.13 -5.40
CA THR A 75 7.60 2.51 -5.93
C THR A 75 6.51 2.65 -6.99
N ALA A 76 6.37 1.67 -7.89
CA ALA A 76 5.30 1.66 -8.87
C ALA A 76 3.93 1.47 -8.20
N ALA A 77 3.84 0.56 -7.23
CA ALA A 77 2.61 0.34 -6.44
C ALA A 77 2.14 1.63 -5.76
N ALA A 78 3.06 2.39 -5.14
CA ALA A 78 2.76 3.68 -4.53
C ALA A 78 2.28 4.74 -5.54
N LEU A 79 2.85 4.78 -6.75
CA LEU A 79 2.38 5.68 -7.81
C LEU A 79 0.95 5.34 -8.28
N TYR A 80 0.57 4.07 -8.23
CA TYR A 80 -0.79 3.61 -8.55
C TYR A 80 -1.76 3.65 -7.36
N GLY A 81 -1.29 3.91 -6.14
CA GLY A 81 -2.11 3.97 -4.93
C GLY A 81 -2.51 2.60 -4.37
N PHE A 82 -1.71 1.54 -4.63
CA PHE A 82 -1.91 0.21 -4.06
C PHE A 82 -0.69 -0.35 -3.32
N ASP A 83 0.16 0.50 -2.77
CA ASP A 83 1.27 0.09 -1.92
C ASP A 83 0.76 -0.39 -0.55
N THR A 84 0.92 -1.67 -0.30
CA THR A 84 0.53 -2.31 0.97
C THR A 84 1.71 -2.47 1.92
N GLU A 85 2.93 -2.22 1.41
CA GLU A 85 4.18 -2.33 2.15
C GLU A 85 4.80 -0.95 2.35
N ASP A 86 5.27 -0.71 3.56
CA ASP A 86 6.00 0.50 3.89
C ASP A 86 7.42 0.40 3.31
N THR A 87 7.66 1.04 2.17
CA THR A 87 8.96 1.01 1.49
C THR A 87 9.66 2.35 1.59
N THR A 88 10.74 2.42 2.34
CA THR A 88 11.62 3.59 2.42
C THR A 88 12.53 3.73 1.19
N ALA A 89 12.74 2.63 0.45
CA ALA A 89 13.58 2.58 -0.75
C ALA A 89 12.79 2.93 -2.02
N VAL A 90 13.42 3.66 -2.93
CA VAL A 90 12.94 3.87 -4.29
C VAL A 90 13.40 2.70 -5.15
N HIS A 91 12.47 2.01 -5.79
CA HIS A 91 12.69 0.89 -6.68
C HIS A 91 12.54 1.34 -8.13
N VAL A 92 13.57 1.16 -8.94
CA VAL A 92 13.58 1.51 -10.36
C VAL A 92 14.15 0.39 -11.20
N LEU A 93 13.75 0.33 -12.47
CA LEU A 93 14.42 -0.53 -13.45
C LEU A 93 15.81 0.03 -13.76
N ASP A 94 16.74 -0.86 -14.10
CA ASP A 94 18.09 -0.49 -14.50
C ASP A 94 18.04 0.52 -15.67
N PRO A 95 18.55 1.74 -15.48
CA PRO A 95 18.54 2.77 -16.50
C PRO A 95 19.62 2.56 -17.57
N GLY A 96 20.42 1.49 -17.51
CA GLY A 96 21.52 1.24 -18.44
C GLY A 96 22.77 2.12 -18.22
N VAL A 97 22.78 2.93 -17.15
CA VAL A 97 23.96 3.72 -16.76
C VAL A 97 24.52 3.21 -15.44
N ARG A 98 25.86 3.21 -15.34
CA ARG A 98 26.53 2.72 -14.12
C ARG A 98 26.17 3.58 -12.92
N MET A 99 25.42 3.02 -11.98
CA MET A 99 25.07 3.65 -10.72
C MET A 99 25.96 3.12 -9.57
N ARG A 100 26.30 4.01 -8.65
CA ARG A 100 26.93 3.59 -7.38
C ARG A 100 25.85 3.11 -6.41
N PRO A 101 26.15 2.09 -5.58
CA PRO A 101 25.27 1.72 -4.49
C PRO A 101 24.88 2.95 -3.65
N THR A 102 23.60 3.14 -3.44
CA THR A 102 23.05 4.31 -2.74
C THR A 102 21.97 3.84 -1.78
N VAL A 103 22.07 4.26 -0.52
CA VAL A 103 21.06 3.94 0.50
C VAL A 103 19.71 4.49 0.05
N GLY A 104 18.67 3.68 0.19
CA GLY A 104 17.31 4.05 -0.20
C GLY A 104 17.02 4.01 -1.70
N LEU A 105 17.91 3.41 -2.50
CA LEU A 105 17.71 3.17 -3.93
C LEU A 105 17.98 1.70 -4.26
N MET A 106 17.01 1.05 -4.90
CA MET A 106 17.09 -0.33 -5.39
C MET A 106 16.92 -0.35 -6.90
N VAL A 107 17.94 -0.85 -7.60
CA VAL A 107 17.93 -0.96 -9.07
C VAL A 107 17.68 -2.42 -9.44
N HIS A 108 16.70 -2.65 -10.30
CA HIS A 108 16.23 -3.98 -10.68
C HIS A 108 16.38 -4.22 -12.18
N GLN A 109 17.03 -5.31 -12.57
CA GLN A 109 17.01 -5.76 -13.94
C GLN A 109 15.67 -6.42 -14.25
N ARG A 110 15.02 -5.95 -15.31
CA ARG A 110 13.74 -6.49 -15.78
C ARG A 110 13.74 -6.65 -17.29
N THR A 111 13.33 -7.82 -17.72
CA THR A 111 13.03 -8.10 -19.11
C THR A 111 11.55 -8.42 -19.25
N GLY A 112 10.90 -7.88 -20.26
CA GLY A 112 9.51 -8.18 -20.59
C GLY A 112 8.45 -7.44 -19.79
N ALA A 113 8.82 -6.54 -18.87
CA ALA A 113 7.85 -5.72 -18.16
C ALA A 113 7.18 -4.72 -19.12
N ARG A 114 5.85 -4.74 -19.17
CA ARG A 114 5.09 -3.69 -19.86
C ARG A 114 5.23 -2.39 -19.09
N LEU A 115 5.38 -1.28 -19.79
CA LEU A 115 5.53 0.05 -19.18
C LEU A 115 4.29 0.89 -19.45
N GLN A 116 3.93 1.70 -18.47
CA GLN A 116 2.82 2.64 -18.54
C GLN A 116 3.20 3.95 -17.86
N ARG A 117 2.52 5.05 -18.21
CA ARG A 117 2.68 6.34 -17.52
C ARG A 117 1.62 6.48 -16.43
N VAL A 118 2.07 6.88 -15.24
CA VAL A 118 1.23 7.25 -14.10
C VAL A 118 1.81 8.51 -13.47
N SER A 119 0.97 9.50 -13.17
CA SER A 119 1.41 10.79 -12.61
C SER A 119 2.58 11.43 -13.39
N GLY A 120 2.55 11.32 -14.72
CA GLY A 120 3.62 11.82 -15.61
C GLY A 120 4.90 10.99 -15.65
N ARG A 121 5.02 9.90 -14.87
CA ARG A 121 6.20 9.05 -14.73
C ARG A 121 6.04 7.73 -15.47
N LEU A 122 7.14 7.22 -16.03
CA LEU A 122 7.19 5.84 -16.52
C LEU A 122 7.27 4.87 -15.35
N SER A 123 6.47 3.83 -15.42
CA SER A 123 6.37 2.78 -14.41
C SER A 123 6.13 1.42 -15.07
N THR A 124 6.43 0.31 -14.40
CA THR A 124 5.87 -0.99 -14.79
C THR A 124 4.36 -0.93 -14.73
N ALA A 125 3.65 -1.56 -15.68
CA ALA A 125 2.19 -1.55 -15.75
C ALA A 125 1.54 -2.07 -14.46
N PRO A 126 0.35 -1.59 -14.07
CA PRO A 126 -0.21 -1.85 -12.74
C PRO A 126 -0.40 -3.33 -12.45
N ALA A 127 -0.99 -4.11 -13.35
CA ALA A 127 -1.16 -5.55 -13.18
C ALA A 127 0.18 -6.30 -13.05
N TRP A 128 1.16 -5.95 -13.88
CA TRP A 128 2.52 -6.48 -13.76
C TRP A 128 3.12 -6.18 -12.39
N THR A 129 2.99 -4.92 -11.94
CA THR A 129 3.49 -4.45 -10.65
C THR A 129 2.85 -5.20 -9.49
N ALA A 130 1.52 -5.36 -9.50
CA ALA A 130 0.78 -6.08 -8.47
C ALA A 130 1.29 -7.53 -8.31
N VAL A 131 1.42 -8.25 -9.43
CA VAL A 131 1.95 -9.63 -9.44
C VAL A 131 3.41 -9.65 -8.96
N GLU A 132 4.23 -8.70 -9.42
CA GLU A 132 5.65 -8.66 -9.08
C GLU A 132 5.91 -8.34 -7.61
N VAL A 133 5.10 -7.50 -6.99
CA VAL A 133 5.12 -7.23 -5.55
C VAL A 133 4.60 -8.45 -4.79
N ALA A 134 3.40 -8.95 -5.14
CA ALA A 134 2.76 -10.05 -4.42
C ALA A 134 3.64 -11.31 -4.36
N ARG A 135 4.33 -11.68 -5.45
CA ARG A 135 5.19 -12.88 -5.49
C ARG A 135 6.42 -12.82 -4.56
N GLN A 136 6.74 -11.65 -4.00
CA GLN A 136 7.86 -11.47 -3.07
C GLN A 136 7.41 -11.43 -1.61
N LEU A 137 6.12 -11.41 -1.37
CA LEU A 137 5.51 -11.25 -0.05
C LEU A 137 5.05 -12.59 0.54
N SER A 138 4.79 -12.58 1.84
CA SER A 138 4.09 -13.68 2.50
C SER A 138 2.64 -13.77 1.99
N ARG A 139 2.04 -14.96 2.10
CA ARG A 139 0.69 -15.25 1.57
C ARG A 139 -0.38 -14.21 1.97
N PRO A 140 -0.49 -13.76 3.25
CA PRO A 140 -1.47 -12.74 3.63
C PRO A 140 -1.19 -11.38 2.98
N ARG A 141 0.08 -10.97 2.94
CA ARG A 141 0.48 -9.69 2.35
C ARG A 141 0.36 -9.69 0.83
N ALA A 142 0.62 -10.84 0.19
CA ALA A 142 0.42 -11.02 -1.24
C ALA A 142 -1.05 -10.86 -1.62
N LEU A 143 -1.99 -11.44 -0.84
CA LEU A 143 -3.42 -11.23 -1.06
C LEU A 143 -3.80 -9.77 -0.88
N ALA A 144 -3.32 -9.12 0.17
CA ALA A 144 -3.58 -7.70 0.42
C ALA A 144 -3.12 -6.81 -0.75
N THR A 145 -1.96 -7.12 -1.35
CA THR A 145 -1.48 -6.40 -2.54
C THR A 145 -2.39 -6.61 -3.77
N LEU A 146 -2.87 -7.84 -3.98
CA LEU A 146 -3.80 -8.14 -5.09
C LEU A 146 -5.15 -7.46 -4.89
N ASP A 147 -5.68 -7.46 -3.67
CA ASP A 147 -6.91 -6.79 -3.31
C ASP A 147 -6.79 -5.27 -3.52
N ALA A 148 -5.72 -4.66 -3.00
CA ALA A 148 -5.46 -3.24 -3.16
C ALA A 148 -5.29 -2.83 -4.63
N ALA A 149 -4.63 -3.65 -5.45
CA ALA A 149 -4.51 -3.41 -6.88
C ALA A 149 -5.87 -3.42 -7.59
N LEU A 150 -6.76 -4.35 -7.24
CA LEU A 150 -8.13 -4.39 -7.76
C LEU A 150 -8.96 -3.21 -7.23
N HIS A 151 -8.82 -2.88 -5.94
CA HIS A 151 -9.51 -1.75 -5.30
C HIS A 151 -9.14 -0.41 -5.94
N SER A 152 -7.87 -0.21 -6.29
CA SER A 152 -7.37 1.00 -6.94
C SER A 152 -7.97 1.25 -8.33
N MET A 153 -8.63 0.23 -8.92
CA MET A 153 -9.17 0.24 -10.29
C MET A 153 -8.12 0.57 -11.37
N GLN A 154 -6.83 0.49 -11.05
CA GLN A 154 -5.74 0.69 -12.02
C GLN A 154 -5.53 -0.53 -12.92
N CYS A 155 -6.03 -1.69 -12.52
CA CYS A 155 -6.04 -2.90 -13.32
C CYS A 155 -7.25 -3.78 -12.97
N SER A 156 -7.68 -4.56 -13.94
CA SER A 156 -8.72 -5.58 -13.82
C SER A 156 -8.14 -6.93 -13.40
N ARG A 157 -9.01 -7.84 -12.93
CA ARG A 157 -8.64 -9.23 -12.65
C ARG A 157 -8.03 -9.92 -13.87
N ASN A 158 -8.62 -9.74 -15.05
CA ASN A 158 -8.13 -10.34 -16.29
C ASN A 158 -6.69 -9.86 -16.63
N GLU A 159 -6.39 -8.58 -16.41
CA GLU A 159 -5.02 -8.06 -16.62
C GLU A 159 -4.04 -8.65 -15.62
N ILE A 160 -4.46 -8.91 -14.37
CA ILE A 160 -3.64 -9.59 -13.38
C ILE A 160 -3.40 -11.06 -13.80
N GLU A 161 -4.40 -11.76 -14.33
CA GLU A 161 -4.26 -13.13 -14.87
C GLU A 161 -3.23 -13.18 -16.01
N VAL A 162 -3.32 -12.25 -16.95
CA VAL A 162 -2.34 -12.10 -18.03
C VAL A 162 -0.94 -11.84 -17.46
N ALA A 163 -0.81 -10.95 -16.47
CA ALA A 163 0.47 -10.64 -15.86
C ALA A 163 1.06 -11.85 -15.07
N VAL A 164 0.22 -12.70 -14.48
CA VAL A 164 0.64 -13.96 -13.87
C VAL A 164 1.23 -14.91 -14.91
N ASP A 165 0.60 -15.01 -16.08
CA ASP A 165 1.10 -15.85 -17.17
C ASP A 165 2.38 -15.30 -17.80
N GLU A 166 2.49 -13.99 -17.99
CA GLU A 166 3.70 -13.32 -18.46
C GLU A 166 4.89 -13.50 -17.49
N GLN A 167 4.62 -13.65 -16.20
CA GLN A 167 5.63 -13.89 -15.16
C GLN A 167 5.85 -15.38 -14.85
N ARG A 168 5.35 -16.30 -15.68
CA ARG A 168 5.55 -17.74 -15.52
C ARG A 168 7.04 -18.10 -15.37
N GLY A 169 7.33 -19.04 -14.49
CA GLY A 169 8.68 -19.49 -14.15
C GLY A 169 9.43 -18.60 -13.16
N ARG A 170 8.88 -17.45 -12.76
CA ARG A 170 9.49 -16.60 -11.74
C ARG A 170 9.20 -17.13 -10.35
N ARG A 171 10.17 -16.96 -9.44
CA ARG A 171 10.01 -17.36 -8.03
C ARG A 171 8.77 -16.69 -7.42
N GLY A 172 7.95 -17.46 -6.70
CA GLY A 172 6.75 -17.00 -6.00
C GLY A 172 5.49 -16.93 -6.87
N ILE A 173 5.56 -17.13 -8.19
CA ILE A 173 4.40 -16.97 -9.08
C ILE A 173 3.30 -18.03 -8.83
N VAL A 174 3.66 -19.24 -8.38
CA VAL A 174 2.70 -20.29 -8.06
C VAL A 174 1.80 -19.85 -6.91
N ALA A 175 2.37 -19.29 -5.85
CA ALA A 175 1.61 -18.78 -4.71
C ALA A 175 0.65 -17.66 -5.12
N VAL A 176 1.05 -16.75 -6.03
CA VAL A 176 0.16 -15.70 -6.56
C VAL A 176 -0.98 -16.29 -7.35
N ARG A 177 -0.72 -17.32 -8.19
CA ARG A 177 -1.75 -18.01 -8.97
C ARG A 177 -2.80 -18.66 -8.07
N GLU A 178 -2.39 -19.25 -6.95
CA GLU A 178 -3.29 -19.86 -5.95
C GLU A 178 -4.11 -18.79 -5.20
N LEU A 179 -3.57 -17.60 -4.98
CA LEU A 179 -4.24 -16.51 -4.28
C LEU A 179 -5.22 -15.72 -5.16
N LEU A 180 -4.96 -15.64 -6.46
CA LEU A 180 -5.75 -14.81 -7.36
C LEU A 180 -7.26 -15.10 -7.35
N PRO A 181 -7.73 -16.38 -7.26
CA PRO A 181 -9.15 -16.68 -7.11
C PRO A 181 -9.78 -16.13 -5.82
N LEU A 182 -8.95 -15.85 -4.81
CA LEU A 182 -9.35 -15.31 -3.52
C LEU A 182 -9.33 -13.77 -3.50
N ALA A 183 -8.68 -13.13 -4.46
CA ALA A 183 -8.56 -11.67 -4.48
C ALA A 183 -9.91 -10.99 -4.66
N ASP A 184 -10.15 -9.88 -3.95
CA ASP A 184 -11.40 -9.13 -3.99
C ASP A 184 -11.14 -7.64 -3.72
N GLY A 185 -11.38 -6.80 -4.73
CA GLY A 185 -11.17 -5.36 -4.64
C GLY A 185 -12.15 -4.60 -3.73
N ARG A 186 -13.08 -5.29 -3.07
CA ARG A 186 -13.93 -4.67 -2.04
C ARG A 186 -13.23 -4.51 -0.69
N ALA A 187 -12.14 -5.24 -0.44
CA ALA A 187 -11.33 -5.00 0.76
C ALA A 187 -10.66 -3.62 0.67
N GLU A 188 -10.85 -2.79 1.68
CA GLU A 188 -10.39 -1.39 1.71
C GLU A 188 -9.07 -1.21 2.48
N SER A 189 -8.64 -2.24 3.20
CA SER A 189 -7.37 -2.22 3.92
C SER A 189 -6.60 -3.54 3.82
N PRO A 190 -5.27 -3.50 3.96
CA PRO A 190 -4.47 -4.72 4.03
C PRO A 190 -4.89 -5.65 5.17
N MET A 191 -5.35 -5.10 6.28
CA MET A 191 -5.78 -5.90 7.43
C MET A 191 -7.11 -6.62 7.21
N GLU A 192 -8.03 -6.02 6.46
CA GLU A 192 -9.25 -6.71 6.02
C GLU A 192 -8.91 -7.90 5.11
N SER A 193 -7.99 -7.73 4.17
CA SER A 193 -7.53 -8.81 3.31
C SER A 193 -6.88 -9.95 4.11
N GLU A 194 -6.01 -9.62 5.09
CA GLU A 194 -5.39 -10.60 5.99
C GLU A 194 -6.46 -11.32 6.85
N ALA A 195 -7.42 -10.60 7.43
CA ALA A 195 -8.50 -11.17 8.23
C ALA A 195 -9.38 -12.11 7.40
N ARG A 196 -9.76 -11.68 6.19
CA ARG A 196 -10.52 -12.49 5.24
C ARG A 196 -9.79 -13.78 4.86
N LEU A 197 -8.47 -13.71 4.67
CA LEU A 197 -7.67 -14.90 4.41
C LEU A 197 -7.70 -15.89 5.57
N VAL A 198 -7.63 -15.42 6.81
CA VAL A 198 -7.79 -16.27 8.00
C VAL A 198 -9.16 -16.95 7.98
N MET A 199 -10.25 -16.24 7.68
CA MET A 199 -11.58 -16.84 7.59
C MET A 199 -11.64 -17.96 6.54
N ILE A 200 -11.05 -17.74 5.38
CA ILE A 200 -10.98 -18.72 4.27
C ILE A 200 -10.14 -19.94 4.67
N ASP A 201 -8.95 -19.73 5.21
CA ASP A 201 -7.98 -20.78 5.55
C ASP A 201 -8.49 -21.70 6.66
N TYR A 202 -9.32 -21.16 7.56
CA TYR A 202 -9.96 -21.95 8.63
C TYR A 202 -11.36 -22.47 8.26
N GLY A 203 -11.76 -22.34 6.99
CA GLY A 203 -12.99 -22.94 6.47
C GLY A 203 -14.29 -22.28 6.96
N LEU A 204 -14.26 -21.02 7.35
CA LEU A 204 -15.48 -20.27 7.65
C LEU A 204 -16.26 -20.04 6.34
N PRO A 205 -17.60 -19.91 6.41
CA PRO A 205 -18.38 -19.43 5.28
C PRO A 205 -17.81 -18.11 4.79
N ARG A 206 -17.77 -17.90 3.47
CA ARG A 206 -17.27 -16.63 2.90
C ARG A 206 -18.15 -15.48 3.36
N PRO A 207 -17.60 -14.43 3.98
CA PRO A 207 -18.38 -13.24 4.32
C PRO A 207 -18.69 -12.43 3.05
N GLU A 208 -19.78 -11.67 3.10
CA GLU A 208 -19.99 -10.54 2.22
C GLU A 208 -19.13 -9.36 2.71
N LEU A 209 -18.45 -8.69 1.76
CA LEU A 209 -17.56 -7.58 2.07
C LEU A 209 -18.30 -6.24 1.91
N GLN A 210 -17.97 -5.28 2.77
CA GLN A 210 -18.50 -3.92 2.72
C GLN A 210 -20.03 -3.90 2.67
N TYR A 211 -20.65 -4.72 3.53
CA TYR A 211 -22.07 -4.98 3.54
C TYR A 211 -22.87 -3.82 4.17
N PRO A 212 -23.93 -3.29 3.53
CA PRO A 212 -24.76 -2.26 4.10
C PRO A 212 -25.80 -2.85 5.08
N ILE A 213 -25.87 -2.29 6.29
CA ILE A 213 -26.92 -2.58 7.27
C ILE A 213 -27.80 -1.34 7.37
N TYR A 214 -29.11 -1.54 7.33
CA TYR A 214 -30.10 -0.49 7.38
C TYR A 214 -30.68 -0.39 8.80
N GLY A 215 -30.60 0.80 9.39
CA GLY A 215 -31.18 1.14 10.67
C GLY A 215 -32.70 1.39 10.61
N ALA A 216 -33.32 1.42 11.74
CA ALA A 216 -34.79 1.62 11.86
C ALA A 216 -35.26 3.01 11.38
N ASN A 217 -34.40 4.02 11.48
CA ASN A 217 -34.73 5.41 11.13
C ASN A 217 -34.09 5.85 9.78
N GLY A 218 -33.68 4.88 8.95
CA GLY A 218 -33.07 5.16 7.66
C GLY A 218 -31.56 5.35 7.67
N GLU A 219 -30.90 5.07 8.79
CA GLU A 219 -29.43 5.02 8.85
C GLU A 219 -28.90 3.89 7.96
N VAL A 220 -27.73 4.08 7.39
CA VAL A 220 -27.01 3.04 6.63
C VAL A 220 -25.59 2.91 7.17
N TRP A 221 -25.26 1.74 7.69
CA TRP A 221 -23.91 1.42 8.18
C TRP A 221 -23.26 0.38 7.28
N ARG A 222 -22.08 0.65 6.81
CA ARG A 222 -21.29 -0.29 6.02
C ARG A 222 -20.32 -1.01 6.96
N VAL A 223 -20.30 -2.34 6.93
CA VAL A 223 -19.46 -3.20 7.76
C VAL A 223 -18.48 -4.01 6.90
N ASP A 224 -17.27 -4.29 7.42
CA ASP A 224 -16.21 -4.92 6.64
C ASP A 224 -16.57 -6.34 6.19
N PHE A 225 -17.15 -7.12 7.09
CA PHE A 225 -17.53 -8.52 6.87
C PHE A 225 -18.91 -8.80 7.42
N ALA A 226 -19.79 -9.41 6.64
CA ALA A 226 -21.11 -9.82 7.08
C ALA A 226 -21.42 -11.27 6.68
N TRP A 227 -22.20 -11.91 7.52
CA TRP A 227 -22.93 -13.15 7.23
C TRP A 227 -24.43 -12.87 7.45
N PRO A 228 -25.13 -12.38 6.40
CA PRO A 228 -26.50 -11.89 6.53
C PRO A 228 -27.49 -12.92 7.08
N GLU A 229 -27.39 -14.18 6.63
CA GLU A 229 -28.25 -15.27 7.11
C GLU A 229 -28.12 -15.53 8.63
N ALA A 230 -26.92 -15.29 9.17
CA ALA A 230 -26.64 -15.43 10.58
C ALA A 230 -26.79 -14.12 11.36
N ARG A 231 -27.01 -13.00 10.69
CA ARG A 231 -26.95 -11.63 11.27
C ARG A 231 -25.71 -11.41 12.15
N VAL A 232 -24.57 -11.89 11.67
CA VAL A 232 -23.26 -11.70 12.30
C VAL A 232 -22.42 -10.82 11.40
N VAL A 233 -21.75 -9.84 11.98
CA VAL A 233 -20.75 -9.00 11.32
C VAL A 233 -19.43 -9.05 12.07
N ALA A 234 -18.35 -8.82 11.34
CA ALA A 234 -17.03 -8.60 11.92
C ALA A 234 -16.43 -7.33 11.35
N GLU A 235 -15.76 -6.54 12.17
CA GLU A 235 -15.14 -5.28 11.82
C GLU A 235 -13.70 -5.25 12.29
N TYR A 236 -12.81 -4.80 11.42
CA TYR A 236 -11.43 -4.59 11.78
C TYR A 236 -11.26 -3.24 12.48
N GLU A 237 -10.79 -3.27 13.72
CA GLU A 237 -10.47 -2.09 14.50
C GLU A 237 -8.98 -1.79 14.46
N SER A 238 -8.61 -0.65 13.88
CA SER A 238 -7.26 -0.12 14.00
C SER A 238 -7.15 0.67 15.31
N PHE A 239 -6.27 0.25 16.20
CA PHE A 239 -5.89 1.05 17.37
C PHE A 239 -4.97 2.20 16.95
N GLU A 240 -5.48 3.20 16.25
CA GLU A 240 -4.78 4.47 16.16
C GLU A 240 -5.05 5.29 17.42
N TRP A 241 -4.00 5.58 18.15
CA TRP A 241 -4.01 6.30 19.45
C TRP A 241 -4.52 7.77 19.35
N HIS A 242 -5.17 8.14 18.27
CA HIS A 242 -5.62 9.51 17.98
C HIS A 242 -7.13 9.69 17.89
N SER A 243 -7.93 8.65 18.17
CA SER A 243 -9.38 8.79 18.23
C SER A 243 -9.77 9.60 19.47
N GLY A 244 -10.24 10.82 19.24
CA GLY A 244 -10.79 11.67 20.31
C GLY A 244 -12.05 11.05 20.92
N VAL A 245 -12.44 11.50 22.11
CA VAL A 245 -13.67 11.05 22.82
C VAL A 245 -14.91 11.07 21.90
N THR A 246 -14.98 12.03 20.99
CA THR A 246 -16.07 12.20 20.02
C THR A 246 -16.17 11.04 19.02
N ASP A 247 -15.04 10.54 18.53
CA ASP A 247 -15.00 9.43 17.58
C ASP A 247 -15.39 8.12 18.27
N MET A 248 -14.90 7.91 19.49
CA MET A 248 -15.27 6.75 20.32
C MET A 248 -16.79 6.73 20.64
N LEU A 249 -17.41 7.88 20.90
CA LEU A 249 -18.85 7.97 21.14
C LEU A 249 -19.66 7.68 19.87
N ARG A 250 -19.18 8.15 18.71
CA ARG A 250 -19.80 7.87 17.40
C ARG A 250 -19.76 6.37 17.07
N ASP A 251 -18.60 5.72 17.28
CA ASP A 251 -18.46 4.28 17.05
C ASP A 251 -19.35 3.46 17.96
N LYS A 252 -19.45 3.81 19.25
CA LYS A 252 -20.36 3.16 20.18
C LYS A 252 -21.83 3.33 19.80
N SER A 253 -22.22 4.52 19.34
CA SER A 253 -23.59 4.78 18.87
C SER A 253 -23.91 3.95 17.62
N ARG A 254 -22.96 3.88 16.66
CA ARG A 254 -23.07 3.04 15.47
C ARG A 254 -23.24 1.56 15.83
N TRP A 255 -22.42 1.05 16.74
CA TRP A 255 -22.54 -0.34 17.20
C TRP A 255 -23.88 -0.61 17.91
N GLY A 256 -24.34 0.32 18.74
CA GLY A 256 -25.67 0.25 19.37
C GLY A 256 -26.78 0.11 18.32
N GLY A 257 -26.79 0.97 17.31
CA GLY A 257 -27.78 0.93 16.24
C GLY A 257 -27.76 -0.38 15.44
N ILE A 258 -26.57 -0.90 15.13
CA ILE A 258 -26.43 -2.20 14.43
C ILE A 258 -26.98 -3.34 15.30
N GLN A 259 -26.75 -3.31 16.61
CA GLN A 259 -27.28 -4.32 17.56
C GLN A 259 -28.80 -4.21 17.73
N GLU A 260 -29.37 -3.00 17.78
CA GLU A 260 -30.81 -2.76 17.87
C GLU A 260 -31.59 -3.36 16.68
N VAL A 261 -30.99 -3.41 15.50
CA VAL A 261 -31.58 -4.10 14.33
C VAL A 261 -31.24 -5.58 14.23
N GLY A 262 -30.76 -6.16 15.34
CA GLY A 262 -30.61 -7.61 15.54
C GLY A 262 -29.32 -8.23 15.00
N TRP A 263 -28.25 -7.43 14.76
CA TRP A 263 -26.96 -7.96 14.33
C TRP A 263 -25.99 -8.15 15.51
N THR A 264 -25.19 -9.19 15.44
CA THR A 264 -24.09 -9.42 16.38
C THR A 264 -22.79 -8.90 15.78
N ILE A 265 -22.12 -7.99 16.49
CA ILE A 265 -20.83 -7.42 16.04
C ILE A 265 -19.68 -8.16 16.72
N VAL A 266 -18.68 -8.54 15.94
CA VAL A 266 -17.45 -9.19 16.41
C VAL A 266 -16.26 -8.32 16.02
N PRO A 267 -15.64 -7.59 16.96
CA PRO A 267 -14.45 -6.79 16.65
C PRO A 267 -13.25 -7.68 16.35
N ILE A 268 -12.42 -7.28 15.39
CA ILE A 268 -11.17 -7.93 15.00
C ILE A 268 -10.03 -6.93 15.12
N VAL A 269 -8.94 -7.31 15.75
CA VAL A 269 -7.74 -6.49 15.87
C VAL A 269 -6.53 -7.19 15.21
N ALA A 270 -5.49 -6.43 14.90
CA ALA A 270 -4.28 -6.96 14.26
C ALA A 270 -3.66 -8.17 15.00
N LYS A 271 -3.74 -8.19 16.33
CA LYS A 271 -3.26 -9.31 17.16
C LYS A 271 -4.04 -10.60 16.87
N ASP A 272 -5.36 -10.50 16.69
CA ASP A 272 -6.22 -11.65 16.39
C ASP A 272 -5.80 -12.27 15.05
N VAL A 273 -5.63 -11.43 14.02
CA VAL A 273 -5.29 -11.85 12.66
C VAL A 273 -3.89 -12.45 12.58
N ARG A 274 -2.89 -11.75 13.12
CA ARG A 274 -1.47 -12.10 12.89
C ARG A 274 -0.88 -13.04 13.94
N ARG A 275 -1.41 -13.04 15.17
CA ARG A 275 -0.83 -13.83 16.28
C ARG A 275 -1.75 -14.92 16.80
N GLN A 276 -3.06 -14.82 16.60
CA GLN A 276 -4.06 -15.73 17.12
C GLN A 276 -5.13 -16.14 16.07
N PRO A 277 -4.75 -16.51 14.82
CA PRO A 277 -5.71 -16.73 13.75
C PRO A 277 -6.68 -17.88 14.04
N ALA A 278 -6.22 -18.98 14.65
CA ALA A 278 -7.09 -20.07 15.07
C ALA A 278 -8.17 -19.63 16.06
N ARG A 279 -7.78 -18.83 17.07
CA ARG A 279 -8.70 -18.30 18.06
C ARG A 279 -9.72 -17.32 17.46
N LEU A 280 -9.28 -16.50 16.50
CA LEU A 280 -10.19 -15.63 15.74
C LEU A 280 -11.24 -16.48 15.00
N ALA A 281 -10.80 -17.50 14.29
CA ALA A 281 -11.67 -18.40 13.54
C ALA A 281 -12.65 -19.15 14.44
N GLU A 282 -12.20 -19.67 15.58
CA GLU A 282 -13.07 -20.31 16.58
C GLU A 282 -14.12 -19.35 17.13
N ARG A 283 -13.74 -18.11 17.46
CA ARG A 283 -14.63 -17.07 17.95
C ARG A 283 -15.74 -16.75 16.94
N LEU A 284 -15.37 -16.48 15.69
CA LEU A 284 -16.31 -16.21 14.61
C LEU A 284 -17.24 -17.41 14.36
N ASN A 285 -16.69 -18.62 14.26
CA ASN A 285 -17.47 -19.83 14.05
C ASN A 285 -18.46 -20.08 15.21
N GLY A 286 -18.05 -19.76 16.44
CA GLY A 286 -18.94 -19.84 17.61
C GLY A 286 -20.15 -18.92 17.49
N HIS A 287 -19.98 -17.69 17.00
CA HIS A 287 -21.09 -16.76 16.73
C HIS A 287 -21.99 -17.27 15.61
N LEU A 288 -21.42 -17.73 14.49
CA LEU A 288 -22.18 -18.26 13.36
C LEU A 288 -23.00 -19.50 13.71
N ARG A 289 -22.45 -20.40 14.53
CA ARG A 289 -23.19 -21.60 15.00
C ARG A 289 -24.35 -21.25 15.92
N ARG A 290 -24.15 -20.34 16.90
CA ARG A 290 -25.23 -19.90 17.80
C ARG A 290 -26.37 -19.25 17.03
N ALA A 291 -26.07 -18.43 16.06
CA ALA A 291 -27.08 -17.78 15.24
C ALA A 291 -27.93 -18.81 14.46
N ARG A 292 -27.32 -19.85 13.87
CA ARG A 292 -28.03 -20.93 13.17
C ARG A 292 -28.92 -21.78 14.08
N GLN A 293 -28.62 -21.85 15.39
CA GLN A 293 -29.42 -22.60 16.36
C GLN A 293 -30.60 -21.78 16.87
N ALA A 294 -30.55 -20.47 16.73
CA ALA A 294 -31.60 -19.55 17.18
C ALA A 294 -32.62 -19.19 16.08
N SER A 295 -32.32 -19.54 14.82
CA SER A 295 -33.19 -19.39 13.66
C SER A 295 -34.01 -20.64 13.42
#